data_2b1014899ca8c6e32159d68264c60e18
#
_entry.id   2b1014899ca8c6e32159d68264c60e18
#
_cell.length_a   1.000
_cell.length_b   1.000
_cell.length_c   1.000
_cell.angle_alpha   90.00
_cell.angle_beta   90.00
_cell.angle_gamma   90.00
#
_symmetry.space_group_name_H-M   'P 1'
#
loop_
_entity.id
_entity.type
_entity.pdbx_description
1 polymer ?
#
loop_
_entity_poly.entity_id
_entity_poly.type
_entity_poly.pdbx_seq_one_letter_code
_entity_poly.pdbx_strand_id
1 'polypeptide(L)'
;MSWVVLVRARAERDLEEARDWYESKRPGLGDEFLDQFAATMRALEENPDRERLYYRQFRRVLFRRFPYKIFYQVIGNRVVVFRILHAKQDHGQQIQ
;
A
#
# COMPACT_ATOMS: atom_id res chain seq x y z
N MET A 1 -6.48 -7.51 -19.37
CA MET A 1 -5.75 -6.25 -19.52
C MET A 1 -4.72 -6.12 -18.43
N SER A 2 -3.51 -5.81 -18.78
CA SER A 2 -2.46 -5.70 -17.77
C SER A 2 -2.32 -4.23 -17.33
N TRP A 3 -2.11 -4.06 -16.04
CA TRP A 3 -1.86 -2.76 -15.44
C TRP A 3 -0.38 -2.59 -15.21
N VAL A 4 0.10 -1.37 -15.35
CA VAL A 4 1.47 -1.02 -14.99
C VAL A 4 1.45 -0.49 -13.56
N VAL A 5 2.20 -1.13 -12.66
CA VAL A 5 2.26 -0.74 -11.27
C VAL A 5 3.54 0.04 -11.00
N LEU A 6 3.40 1.23 -10.46
CA LEU A 6 4.53 2.07 -10.08
C LEU A 6 4.43 2.35 -8.59
N VAL A 7 5.50 2.07 -7.86
CA VAL A 7 5.58 2.36 -6.43
C VAL A 7 6.55 3.53 -6.28
N ARG A 8 6.05 4.64 -5.78
CA ARG A 8 6.87 5.84 -5.61
C ARG A 8 7.91 5.63 -4.51
N ALA A 9 9.00 6.36 -4.60
CA ALA A 9 10.11 6.21 -3.65
C ALA A 9 9.67 6.39 -2.20
N ARG A 10 8.74 7.31 -1.94
CA ARG A 10 8.23 7.53 -0.58
C ARG A 10 7.49 6.30 -0.07
N ALA A 11 6.68 5.66 -0.93
CA ALA A 11 5.96 4.45 -0.55
C ALA A 11 6.93 3.29 -0.32
N GLU A 12 8.00 3.21 -1.11
CA GLU A 12 9.02 2.19 -0.88
C GLU A 12 9.67 2.36 0.49
N ARG A 13 9.95 3.59 0.89
CA ARG A 13 10.50 3.87 2.23
C ARG A 13 9.51 3.52 3.32
N ASP A 14 8.22 3.83 3.13
CA ASP A 14 7.18 3.44 4.07
C ASP A 14 7.18 1.93 4.28
N LEU A 15 7.30 1.18 3.18
CA LEU A 15 7.29 -0.26 3.22
C LEU A 15 8.51 -0.81 3.97
N GLU A 16 9.69 -0.27 3.68
CA GLU A 16 10.91 -0.70 4.34
C GLU A 16 10.88 -0.41 5.84
N GLU A 17 10.42 0.78 6.23
CA GLU A 17 10.32 1.15 7.63
C GLU A 17 9.37 0.23 8.39
N ALA A 18 8.23 -0.07 7.81
CA ALA A 18 7.26 -0.96 8.44
C ALA A 18 7.82 -2.38 8.55
N ARG A 19 8.45 -2.86 7.49
CA ARG A 19 9.06 -4.18 7.48
C ARG A 19 10.12 -4.30 8.56
N ASP A 20 11.00 -3.32 8.68
CA ASP A 20 12.08 -3.33 9.67
C ASP A 20 11.52 -3.29 11.09
N TRP A 21 10.46 -2.53 11.31
CA TRP A 21 9.82 -2.46 12.61
C TRP A 21 9.28 -3.83 13.02
N TYR A 22 8.58 -4.52 12.11
CA TYR A 22 8.04 -5.85 12.41
C TYR A 22 9.15 -6.88 12.60
N GLU A 23 10.20 -6.79 11.80
CA GLU A 23 11.32 -7.70 11.93
C GLU A 23 12.01 -7.55 13.30
N SER A 24 12.04 -6.34 13.83
CA SER A 24 12.61 -6.08 15.15
C SER A 24 11.79 -6.72 16.28
N LYS A 25 10.52 -7.00 16.02
CA LYS A 25 9.64 -7.60 17.02
C LYS A 25 9.74 -9.12 17.06
N ARG A 26 9.96 -9.75 15.90
CA ARG A 26 10.11 -11.19 15.81
C ARG A 26 10.79 -11.53 14.48
N PRO A 27 11.86 -12.36 14.51
CA PRO A 27 12.49 -12.79 13.26
C PRO A 27 11.48 -13.43 12.31
N GLY A 28 11.52 -13.01 11.06
CA GLY A 28 10.62 -13.49 10.02
C GLY A 28 9.35 -12.71 9.88
N LEU A 29 9.00 -11.85 10.83
CA LEU A 29 7.76 -11.08 10.77
C LEU A 29 7.81 -10.02 9.66
N GLY A 30 9.00 -9.49 9.39
CA GLY A 30 9.17 -8.56 8.28
C GLY A 30 8.85 -9.20 6.93
N ASP A 31 9.26 -10.46 6.74
CA ASP A 31 8.94 -11.18 5.52
C ASP A 31 7.44 -11.45 5.41
N GLU A 32 6.79 -11.77 6.53
CA GLU A 32 5.33 -11.94 6.53
C GLU A 32 4.62 -10.66 6.13
N PHE A 33 5.13 -9.52 6.59
CA PHE A 33 4.58 -8.23 6.22
C PHE A 33 4.71 -7.98 4.71
N LEU A 34 5.88 -8.26 4.14
CA LEU A 34 6.11 -8.11 2.70
C LEU A 34 5.24 -9.06 1.89
N ASP A 35 5.01 -10.27 2.39
CA ASP A 35 4.12 -11.22 1.72
C ASP A 35 2.69 -10.69 1.68
N GLN A 36 2.25 -10.04 2.77
CA GLN A 36 0.92 -9.42 2.81
C GLN A 36 0.83 -8.25 1.84
N PHE A 37 1.87 -7.46 1.74
CA PHE A 37 1.91 -6.38 0.76
C PHE A 37 1.76 -6.94 -0.65
N ALA A 38 2.54 -7.97 -0.98
CA ALA A 38 2.49 -8.58 -2.31
C ALA A 38 1.11 -9.17 -2.62
N ALA A 39 0.49 -9.83 -1.64
CA ALA A 39 -0.84 -10.40 -1.82
C ALA A 39 -1.88 -9.30 -2.03
N THR A 40 -1.77 -8.21 -1.28
CA THR A 40 -2.68 -7.07 -1.41
C THR A 40 -2.53 -6.43 -2.80
N MET A 41 -1.29 -6.29 -3.28
CA MET A 41 -1.05 -5.73 -4.60
C MET A 41 -1.60 -6.62 -5.71
N ARG A 42 -1.46 -7.94 -5.59
CA ARG A 42 -2.02 -8.85 -6.59
C ARG A 42 -3.54 -8.73 -6.69
N ALA A 43 -4.20 -8.66 -5.54
CA ALA A 43 -5.66 -8.48 -5.51
C ALA A 43 -6.06 -7.13 -6.10
N LEU A 44 -5.28 -6.10 -5.81
CA LEU A 44 -5.52 -4.75 -6.31
C LEU A 44 -5.40 -4.70 -7.84
N GLU A 45 -4.39 -5.36 -8.39
CA GLU A 45 -4.14 -5.33 -9.83
C GLU A 45 -5.22 -6.01 -10.65
N GLU A 46 -6.01 -6.88 -10.05
CA GLU A 46 -7.12 -7.51 -10.75
C GLU A 46 -8.20 -6.51 -11.11
N ASN A 47 -8.48 -5.57 -10.21
CA ASN A 47 -9.47 -4.52 -10.45
C ASN A 47 -9.16 -3.29 -9.59
N PRO A 48 -8.22 -2.44 -10.04
CA PRO A 48 -7.81 -1.28 -9.24
C PRO A 48 -8.92 -0.26 -9.01
N ASP A 49 -9.96 -0.25 -9.86
CA ASP A 49 -11.06 0.68 -9.74
C ASP A 49 -12.13 0.23 -8.74
N ARG A 50 -12.01 -0.99 -8.20
CA ARG A 50 -13.01 -1.52 -7.28
C ARG A 50 -13.09 -0.72 -5.99
N GLU A 51 -11.95 -0.22 -5.49
CA GLU A 51 -11.95 0.57 -4.27
C GLU A 51 -12.46 1.96 -4.55
N ARG A 52 -13.25 2.49 -3.63
CA ARG A 52 -13.82 3.83 -3.78
C ARG A 52 -12.74 4.90 -3.65
N LEU A 53 -12.99 6.05 -4.25
CA LEU A 53 -12.19 7.23 -3.99
C LEU A 53 -12.36 7.59 -2.51
N TYR A 54 -11.25 7.76 -1.83
CA TYR A 54 -11.24 8.05 -0.40
C TYR A 54 -11.02 9.54 -0.12
N TYR A 55 -10.03 10.13 -0.82
CA TYR A 55 -9.64 11.50 -0.60
C TYR A 55 -9.13 12.05 -1.93
N ARG A 56 -9.81 13.05 -2.46
CA ARG A 56 -9.51 13.59 -3.80
C ARG A 56 -9.52 12.46 -4.83
N GLN A 57 -8.39 12.20 -5.48
CA GLN A 57 -8.27 11.15 -6.48
C GLN A 57 -7.63 9.88 -5.93
N PHE A 58 -7.41 9.84 -4.62
CA PHE A 58 -6.77 8.69 -3.98
C PHE A 58 -7.79 7.62 -3.62
N ARG A 59 -7.38 6.38 -3.84
CA ARG A 59 -8.08 5.20 -3.36
C ARG A 59 -7.22 4.55 -2.30
N ARG A 60 -7.81 3.71 -1.47
CA ARG A 60 -7.07 2.99 -0.44
C ARG A 60 -7.53 1.56 -0.38
N VAL A 61 -6.61 0.68 0.02
CA VAL A 61 -6.92 -0.71 0.27
C VAL A 61 -6.18 -1.15 1.52
N LEU A 62 -6.86 -1.96 2.35
CA LEU A 62 -6.28 -2.44 3.61
C LEU A 62 -5.57 -3.76 3.41
N PHE A 63 -4.46 -3.94 4.15
CA PHE A 63 -3.86 -5.26 4.33
C PHE A 63 -4.82 -6.13 5.12
N ARG A 64 -4.74 -7.44 4.94
CA ARG A 64 -5.60 -8.36 5.68
C ARG A 64 -5.14 -8.56 7.12
N ARG A 65 -3.84 -8.77 7.33
CA ARG A 65 -3.29 -9.14 8.64
C ARG A 65 -2.73 -7.98 9.42
N PHE A 66 -2.12 -7.02 8.73
CA PHE A 66 -1.43 -5.92 9.39
C PHE A 66 -2.27 -4.66 9.28
N PRO A 67 -2.23 -3.78 10.28
CA PRO A 67 -3.07 -2.58 10.27
C PRO A 67 -2.47 -1.49 9.39
N TYR A 68 -2.29 -1.80 8.12
CA TYR A 68 -1.72 -0.87 7.14
C TYR A 68 -2.64 -0.71 5.95
N LYS A 69 -2.53 0.43 5.31
CA LYS A 69 -3.30 0.78 4.11
C LYS A 69 -2.36 1.22 3.01
N ILE A 70 -2.70 0.84 1.78
CA ILE A 70 -2.02 1.30 0.59
C ILE A 70 -2.86 2.42 -0.02
N PHE A 71 -2.27 3.58 -0.22
CA PHE A 71 -2.92 4.71 -0.89
C PHE A 71 -2.38 4.82 -2.30
N TYR A 72 -3.27 4.84 -3.27
CA TYR A 72 -2.88 4.80 -4.68
C TYR A 72 -3.83 5.61 -5.54
N GLN A 73 -3.37 5.89 -6.76
CA GLN A 73 -4.21 6.50 -7.80
C GLN A 73 -4.20 5.59 -9.02
N VAL A 74 -5.31 5.60 -9.74
CA VAL A 74 -5.41 4.95 -11.05
C VAL A 74 -5.33 6.05 -12.10
N ILE A 75 -4.28 6.02 -12.91
CA ILE A 75 -4.02 7.03 -13.94
C ILE A 75 -3.83 6.29 -15.27
N GLY A 76 -4.87 6.33 -16.11
CA GLY A 76 -4.86 5.56 -17.35
C GLY A 76 -4.78 4.08 -17.05
N ASN A 77 -3.75 3.41 -17.58
CA ASN A 77 -3.52 1.98 -17.31
C ASN A 77 -2.50 1.77 -16.20
N ARG A 78 -2.21 2.81 -15.40
CA ARG A 78 -1.20 2.75 -14.34
C ARG A 78 -1.84 2.81 -12.96
N VAL A 79 -1.31 1.99 -12.06
CA VAL A 79 -1.62 2.05 -10.65
C VAL A 79 -0.39 2.64 -9.97
N VAL A 80 -0.53 3.83 -9.41
CA VAL A 80 0.60 4.54 -8.78
C VAL A 80 0.40 4.51 -7.28
N VAL A 81 1.31 3.83 -6.57
CA VAL A 81 1.26 3.72 -5.11
C VAL A 81 2.00 4.92 -4.53
N PHE A 82 1.29 5.74 -3.74
CA PHE A 82 1.83 6.97 -3.16
C PHE A 82 2.34 6.79 -1.75
N ARG A 83 1.59 6.08 -0.90
CA ARG A 83 1.98 5.88 0.49
C ARG A 83 1.49 4.53 1.01
N ILE A 84 2.19 4.02 2.00
CA ILE A 84 1.78 2.84 2.76
C ILE A 84 1.84 3.27 4.22
N LEU A 85 0.66 3.43 4.82
CA LEU A 85 0.54 4.06 6.13
C LEU A 85 -0.19 3.17 7.12
N HIS A 86 0.22 3.27 8.38
CA HIS A 86 -0.48 2.60 9.47
C HIS A 86 -1.91 3.13 9.58
N ALA A 87 -2.86 2.26 9.89
CA ALA A 87 -4.28 2.62 9.92
C ALA A 87 -4.59 3.75 10.90
N LYS A 88 -3.76 3.95 11.92
CA LYS A 88 -3.98 4.99 12.93
C LYS A 88 -3.36 6.34 12.59
N GLN A 89 -2.58 6.43 11.51
CA GLN A 89 -1.98 7.70 11.13
C GLN A 89 -3.03 8.61 10.49
N ASP A 90 -2.84 9.92 10.63
CA ASP A 90 -3.68 10.90 9.95
C ASP A 90 -3.30 10.95 8.48
N HIS A 91 -4.17 10.47 7.63
CA HIS A 91 -3.87 10.27 6.23
C HIS A 91 -4.08 11.51 5.38
N GLY A 92 -4.92 12.44 5.81
CA GLY A 92 -5.30 13.58 4.98
C GLY A 92 -4.11 14.41 4.50
N GLN A 93 -3.13 14.62 5.38
CA GLN A 93 -1.95 15.41 5.06
C GLN A 93 -0.78 14.58 4.54
N GLN A 94 -0.75 13.30 4.87
CA GLN A 94 0.42 12.45 4.59
C GLN A 94 0.41 11.82 3.22
N ILE A 95 -0.75 11.72 2.59
CA ILE A 95 -0.88 11.05 1.30
C ILE A 95 -0.16 11.81 0.20
N GLN A 96 -0.11 13.10 0.28
CA GLN A 96 0.45 13.95 -0.78
C GLN A 96 1.96 13.93 -0.84
#